data_4c5358469ce483c500214d25dfe4bc3f
#
_entry.id   4c5358469ce483c500214d25dfe4bc3f
#
_cell.length_a   1.000
_cell.length_b   1.000
_cell.length_c   1.000
_cell.angle_alpha   90.00
_cell.angle_beta   90.00
_cell.angle_gamma   90.00
#
_symmetry.space_group_name_H-M   'P 1'
#
loop_
_entity.id
_entity.type
_entity.pdbx_description
1 polymer ?
#
loop_
_entity_poly.entity_id
_entity_poly.type
_entity_poly.pdbx_seq_one_letter_code
_entity_poly.pdbx_strand_id
1 'polypeptide(L)'
;MGSARQKAKPRRAAASEPGSERVSICNAQLMISPFLFWSLALLTLIFGASVVVNRNPVASALSLVVSFLGLAALFMSLDAFFVGIIQVLVYAGAVMVLFLFIIMLLNVRAEVGRRSNWLASAGGITVALALLVQIFLVIDRFQPAAKAFPPLPRLPIDDVRNIGALLFSNYNLPFQIVGVLVLVATIGVVLLSKREL
;
A
#
# COMPACT_ATOMS: atom_id res chain seq x y z
N MET A 1 -65.08 -43.96 27.51
CA MET A 1 -63.66 -44.20 27.57
C MET A 1 -62.97 -43.22 26.66
N GLY A 2 -62.55 -42.10 27.23
CA GLY A 2 -61.96 -40.99 26.52
C GLY A 2 -60.43 -41.01 26.57
N SER A 3 -59.79 -41.02 25.41
CA SER A 3 -58.33 -40.88 25.32
C SER A 3 -58.00 -39.42 24.97
N ALA A 4 -57.47 -38.69 25.93
CA ALA A 4 -56.97 -37.36 25.77
C ALA A 4 -55.70 -37.34 24.96
N ARG A 5 -55.74 -36.84 23.73
CA ARG A 5 -54.59 -36.57 22.89
C ARG A 5 -53.92 -35.26 23.31
N GLN A 6 -52.84 -35.34 24.04
CA GLN A 6 -52.02 -34.23 24.46
C GLN A 6 -51.25 -33.71 23.26
N LYS A 7 -51.64 -32.54 22.73
CA LYS A 7 -50.92 -31.83 21.66
C LYS A 7 -49.59 -31.29 22.21
N ALA A 8 -48.53 -31.95 21.90
CA ALA A 8 -47.19 -31.41 22.09
C ALA A 8 -46.97 -30.19 21.19
N LYS A 9 -46.80 -29.01 21.80
CA LYS A 9 -46.46 -27.76 21.17
C LYS A 9 -44.98 -27.80 20.77
N PRO A 10 -44.61 -27.66 19.50
CA PRO A 10 -43.21 -27.60 19.14
C PRO A 10 -42.60 -26.33 19.72
N ARG A 11 -41.60 -26.49 20.58
CA ARG A 11 -40.67 -25.41 20.97
C ARG A 11 -40.02 -24.88 19.70
N ARG A 12 -40.41 -23.69 19.25
CA ARG A 12 -39.64 -22.90 18.33
C ARG A 12 -38.33 -22.57 19.03
N ALA A 13 -37.27 -23.30 18.71
CA ALA A 13 -35.92 -22.86 18.92
C ALA A 13 -35.78 -21.56 18.19
N ALA A 14 -35.47 -20.48 18.90
CA ALA A 14 -35.14 -19.20 18.35
C ALA A 14 -33.86 -19.41 17.53
N ALA A 15 -34.03 -19.65 16.22
CA ALA A 15 -32.95 -19.53 15.28
C ALA A 15 -32.57 -18.06 15.30
N SER A 16 -31.47 -17.73 15.98
CA SER A 16 -30.80 -16.45 15.88
C SER A 16 -30.49 -16.26 14.40
N GLU A 17 -31.17 -15.32 13.78
CA GLU A 17 -30.99 -14.97 12.37
C GLU A 17 -29.52 -14.58 12.14
N PRO A 18 -28.77 -15.29 11.28
CA PRO A 18 -27.38 -14.94 11.00
C PRO A 18 -27.24 -13.63 10.21
N GLY A 19 -28.36 -12.98 9.90
CA GLY A 19 -28.40 -11.71 9.17
C GLY A 19 -28.09 -10.49 10.03
N SER A 20 -28.51 -10.47 11.31
CA SER A 20 -28.33 -9.30 12.17
C SER A 20 -26.88 -9.09 12.62
N GLU A 21 -26.14 -10.16 12.87
CA GLU A 21 -24.70 -10.08 13.18
C GLU A 21 -23.87 -9.62 11.99
N ARG A 22 -24.18 -10.10 10.78
CA ARG A 22 -23.47 -9.70 9.55
C ARG A 22 -23.71 -8.22 9.22
N VAL A 23 -24.90 -7.72 9.47
CA VAL A 23 -25.22 -6.30 9.27
C VAL A 23 -24.52 -5.41 10.29
N SER A 24 -24.40 -5.84 11.55
CA SER A 24 -23.68 -5.09 12.59
C SER A 24 -22.17 -5.07 12.34
N ILE A 25 -21.58 -6.17 11.88
CA ILE A 25 -20.15 -6.25 11.53
C ILE A 25 -19.87 -5.38 10.30
N CYS A 26 -20.73 -5.41 9.30
CA CYS A 26 -20.59 -4.58 8.10
C CYS A 26 -20.71 -3.07 8.41
N ASN A 27 -21.64 -2.70 9.31
CA ASN A 27 -21.79 -1.31 9.75
C ASN A 27 -20.62 -0.84 10.63
N ALA A 28 -20.07 -1.72 11.48
CA ALA A 28 -18.90 -1.40 12.29
C ALA A 28 -17.65 -1.21 11.43
N GLN A 29 -17.46 -2.01 10.39
CA GLN A 29 -16.36 -1.84 9.43
C GLN A 29 -16.51 -0.56 8.60
N LEU A 30 -17.72 -0.18 8.21
CA LEU A 30 -17.99 1.07 7.49
C LEU A 30 -17.75 2.32 8.35
N MET A 31 -17.93 2.25 9.66
CA MET A 31 -17.71 3.38 10.57
C MET A 31 -16.25 3.58 10.96
N ILE A 32 -15.47 2.51 11.04
CA ILE A 32 -14.05 2.57 11.44
C ILE A 32 -13.13 2.91 10.26
N SER A 33 -13.53 2.56 9.04
CA SER A 33 -12.68 2.70 7.85
C SER A 33 -12.24 4.13 7.51
N PRO A 34 -13.09 5.19 7.51
CA PRO A 34 -12.65 6.52 7.10
C PRO A 34 -11.69 7.16 8.10
N PHE A 35 -11.92 7.01 9.40
CA PHE A 35 -11.04 7.58 10.42
C PHE A 35 -9.66 6.88 10.43
N LEU A 36 -9.67 5.55 10.33
CA LEU A 36 -8.44 4.76 10.27
C LEU A 36 -7.65 5.07 8.99
N PHE A 37 -8.34 5.20 7.87
CA PHE A 37 -7.72 5.61 6.60
C PHE A 37 -7.04 6.99 6.71
N TRP A 38 -7.76 7.99 7.22
CA TRP A 38 -7.21 9.35 7.37
C TRP A 38 -6.02 9.40 8.34
N SER A 39 -6.08 8.63 9.44
CA SER A 39 -4.98 8.58 10.39
C SER A 39 -3.72 7.94 9.79
N LEU A 40 -3.87 6.84 9.05
CA LEU A 40 -2.77 6.19 8.34
C LEU A 40 -2.21 7.06 7.20
N ALA A 41 -3.09 7.73 6.45
CA ALA A 41 -2.70 8.66 5.40
C ALA A 41 -1.89 9.83 5.96
N LEU A 42 -2.34 10.42 7.07
CA LEU A 42 -1.63 11.50 7.74
C LEU A 42 -0.27 11.05 8.28
N LEU A 43 -0.22 9.88 8.90
CA LEU A 43 1.02 9.27 9.39
C LEU A 43 2.02 9.07 8.24
N THR A 44 1.58 8.47 7.14
CA THR A 44 2.42 8.24 5.95
C THR A 44 2.94 9.56 5.37
N LEU A 45 2.09 10.59 5.32
CA LEU A 45 2.46 11.91 4.82
C LEU A 45 3.49 12.61 5.73
N ILE A 46 3.30 12.55 7.05
CA ILE A 46 4.23 13.14 8.02
C ILE A 46 5.60 12.49 7.92
N PHE A 47 5.65 11.16 7.92
CA PHE A 47 6.93 10.45 7.79
C PHE A 47 7.55 10.63 6.41
N GLY A 48 6.75 10.68 5.33
CA GLY A 48 7.23 11.02 3.99
C GLY A 48 7.82 12.43 3.91
N ALA A 49 7.19 13.43 4.51
CA ALA A 49 7.74 14.78 4.60
C ALA A 49 9.01 14.83 5.47
N SER A 50 9.04 14.06 6.56
CA SER A 50 10.20 13.94 7.44
C SER A 50 11.46 13.44 6.71
N VAL A 51 11.30 12.59 5.67
CA VAL A 51 12.43 12.13 4.83
C VAL A 51 13.18 13.29 4.22
N VAL A 52 12.46 14.30 3.74
CA VAL A 52 13.06 15.46 3.05
C VAL A 52 13.65 16.47 4.03
N VAL A 53 13.04 16.63 5.20
CA VAL A 53 13.45 17.61 6.22
C VAL A 53 14.67 17.15 7.00
N ASN A 54 14.82 15.85 7.22
CA ASN A 54 15.92 15.30 7.99
C ASN A 54 17.28 15.48 7.28
N ARG A 55 18.23 16.08 7.98
CA ARG A 55 19.61 16.25 7.49
C ARG A 55 20.46 15.00 7.65
N ASN A 56 20.10 14.11 8.58
CA ASN A 56 20.82 12.86 8.79
C ASN A 56 20.32 11.79 7.82
N PRO A 57 21.19 11.25 6.94
CA PRO A 57 20.75 10.29 5.92
C PRO A 57 20.17 9.00 6.52
N VAL A 58 20.71 8.54 7.65
CA VAL A 58 20.20 7.34 8.35
C VAL A 58 18.79 7.61 8.93
N ALA A 59 18.58 8.76 9.59
CA ALA A 59 17.28 9.13 10.13
C ALA A 59 16.24 9.33 8.99
N SER A 60 16.66 9.92 7.87
CA SER A 60 15.83 10.07 6.67
C SER A 60 15.40 8.71 6.12
N ALA A 61 16.35 7.77 5.99
CA ALA A 61 16.05 6.43 5.51
C ALA A 61 15.12 5.65 6.45
N LEU A 62 15.30 5.78 7.78
CA LEU A 62 14.38 5.19 8.76
C LEU A 62 12.97 5.80 8.67
N SER A 63 12.85 7.11 8.48
CA SER A 63 11.56 7.78 8.25
C SER A 63 10.87 7.25 6.98
N LEU A 64 11.65 6.94 5.94
CA LEU A 64 11.13 6.36 4.70
C LEU A 64 10.60 4.93 4.91
N VAL A 65 11.29 4.11 5.72
CA VAL A 65 10.79 2.77 6.09
C VAL A 65 9.44 2.87 6.79
N VAL A 66 9.29 3.78 7.77
CA VAL A 66 8.03 3.99 8.48
C VAL A 66 6.93 4.47 7.53
N SER A 67 7.26 5.36 6.59
CA SER A 67 6.33 5.81 5.55
C SER A 67 5.86 4.64 4.66
N PHE A 68 6.75 3.72 4.26
CA PHE A 68 6.38 2.53 3.50
C PHE A 68 5.52 1.54 4.28
N LEU A 69 5.75 1.39 5.58
CA LEU A 69 4.87 0.59 6.44
C LEU A 69 3.48 1.23 6.57
N GLY A 70 3.41 2.55 6.69
CA GLY A 70 2.15 3.29 6.66
C GLY A 70 1.40 3.11 5.35
N LEU A 71 2.12 3.15 4.21
CA LEU A 71 1.55 2.89 2.89
C LEU A 71 1.03 1.45 2.75
N ALA A 72 1.77 0.47 3.27
CA ALA A 72 1.31 -0.92 3.29
C ALA A 72 0.03 -1.10 4.09
N ALA A 73 -0.06 -0.45 5.26
CA ALA A 73 -1.27 -0.45 6.08
C ALA A 73 -2.46 0.22 5.35
N LEU A 74 -2.21 1.28 4.58
CA LEU A 74 -3.22 1.89 3.70
C LEU A 74 -3.72 0.92 2.65
N PHE A 75 -2.84 0.17 1.98
CA PHE A 75 -3.26 -0.84 1.01
C PHE A 75 -4.11 -1.93 1.67
N MET A 76 -3.73 -2.39 2.87
CA MET A 76 -4.54 -3.36 3.61
C MET A 76 -5.90 -2.79 4.02
N SER A 77 -5.97 -1.51 4.36
CA SER A 77 -7.23 -0.81 4.67
C SER A 77 -8.15 -0.68 3.45
N LEU A 78 -7.61 -0.73 2.24
CA LEU A 78 -8.35 -0.71 0.97
C LEU A 78 -8.66 -2.13 0.43
N ASP A 79 -8.55 -3.16 1.25
CA ASP A 79 -8.74 -4.58 0.88
C ASP A 79 -7.73 -5.10 -0.19
N ALA A 80 -6.65 -4.35 -0.45
CA ALA A 80 -5.57 -4.74 -1.37
C ALA A 80 -4.45 -5.49 -0.63
N PHE A 81 -4.76 -6.62 -0.01
CA PHE A 81 -3.83 -7.35 0.87
C PHE A 81 -2.56 -7.80 0.15
N PHE A 82 -2.68 -8.28 -1.09
CA PHE A 82 -1.53 -8.74 -1.86
C PHE A 82 -0.51 -7.61 -2.08
N VAL A 83 -0.98 -6.44 -2.48
CA VAL A 83 -0.12 -5.26 -2.71
C VAL A 83 0.50 -4.77 -1.39
N GLY A 84 -0.27 -4.77 -0.30
CA GLY A 84 0.23 -4.40 1.03
C GLY A 84 1.35 -5.33 1.51
N ILE A 85 1.20 -6.64 1.32
CA ILE A 85 2.23 -7.62 1.70
C ILE A 85 3.50 -7.43 0.86
N ILE A 86 3.38 -7.24 -0.46
CA ILE A 86 4.52 -6.97 -1.34
C ILE A 86 5.21 -5.65 -0.95
N GLN A 87 4.46 -4.62 -0.60
CA GLN A 87 5.01 -3.35 -0.13
C GLN A 87 5.93 -3.55 1.10
N VAL A 88 5.51 -4.36 2.07
CA VAL A 88 6.34 -4.66 3.24
C VAL A 88 7.54 -5.53 2.86
N LEU A 89 7.31 -6.61 2.13
CA LEU A 89 8.33 -7.62 1.87
C LEU A 89 9.44 -7.10 0.93
N VAL A 90 9.06 -6.45 -0.15
CA VAL A 90 10.01 -6.00 -1.17
C VAL A 90 10.54 -4.60 -0.85
N TYR A 91 9.64 -3.60 -0.65
CA TYR A 91 10.08 -2.22 -0.46
C TYR A 91 10.65 -1.99 0.93
N ALA A 92 9.91 -2.25 2.00
CA ALA A 92 10.40 -2.03 3.35
C ALA A 92 11.46 -3.07 3.76
N GLY A 93 11.32 -4.33 3.33
CA GLY A 93 12.23 -5.41 3.67
C GLY A 93 13.49 -5.43 2.80
N ALA A 94 13.39 -5.77 1.52
CA ALA A 94 14.57 -6.00 0.71
C ALA A 94 15.26 -4.70 0.29
N VAL A 95 14.52 -3.77 -0.34
CA VAL A 95 15.11 -2.56 -0.95
C VAL A 95 15.62 -1.60 0.12
N MET A 96 14.79 -1.31 1.15
CA MET A 96 15.16 -0.33 2.16
C MET A 96 16.23 -0.83 3.12
N VAL A 97 16.24 -2.13 3.45
CA VAL A 97 17.31 -2.71 4.27
C VAL A 97 18.64 -2.65 3.52
N LEU A 98 18.64 -2.98 2.22
CA LEU A 98 19.83 -2.83 1.40
C LEU A 98 20.30 -1.37 1.34
N PHE A 99 19.38 -0.44 1.15
CA PHE A 99 19.69 0.99 1.10
C PHE A 99 20.24 1.52 2.42
N LEU A 100 19.66 1.12 3.55
CA LEU A 100 20.18 1.44 4.89
C LEU A 100 21.59 0.89 5.09
N PHE A 101 21.85 -0.35 4.65
CA PHE A 101 23.16 -0.96 4.73
C PHE A 101 24.21 -0.17 3.91
N ILE A 102 23.86 0.23 2.69
CA ILE A 102 24.74 1.04 1.82
C ILE A 102 25.04 2.40 2.48
N ILE A 103 24.04 3.11 2.99
CA ILE A 103 24.23 4.40 3.65
C ILE A 103 25.11 4.28 4.90
N MET A 104 24.92 3.21 5.67
CA MET A 104 25.73 2.98 6.87
C MET A 104 27.19 2.68 6.49
N LEU A 105 27.41 1.94 5.39
CA LEU A 105 28.76 1.58 4.95
C LEU A 105 29.49 2.76 4.30
N LEU A 106 28.78 3.64 3.59
CA LEU A 106 29.38 4.73 2.83
C LEU A 106 29.81 5.93 3.69
N ASN A 107 29.58 5.92 5.00
CA ASN A 107 29.90 7.04 5.92
C ASN A 107 29.62 8.41 5.28
N VAL A 108 28.39 8.59 4.79
CA VAL A 108 27.92 9.83 4.17
C VAL A 108 27.79 10.90 5.26
N ARG A 109 28.91 11.37 5.77
CA ARG A 109 28.94 12.59 6.56
C ARG A 109 28.56 13.70 5.61
N ALA A 110 27.40 14.28 5.87
CA ALA A 110 26.91 15.41 5.12
C ALA A 110 28.03 16.42 4.89
N GLU A 111 28.33 16.72 3.66
CA GLU A 111 29.10 17.91 3.31
C GLU A 111 28.30 19.11 3.83
N VAL A 112 28.67 19.55 5.03
CA VAL A 112 28.16 20.74 5.69
C VAL A 112 28.72 21.91 4.89
N GLY A 113 27.99 22.37 3.84
CA GLY A 113 28.48 23.51 3.08
C GLY A 113 27.72 23.88 1.83
N ARG A 114 26.66 23.19 1.45
CA ARG A 114 25.90 23.64 0.29
C ARG A 114 25.07 24.87 0.67
N ARG A 115 25.60 26.07 0.31
CA ARG A 115 24.82 27.32 0.36
C ARG A 115 23.50 27.05 -0.36
N SER A 116 22.41 27.16 0.38
CA SER A 116 21.06 27.11 -0.18
C SER A 116 20.96 28.24 -1.23
N ASN A 117 21.04 27.91 -2.50
CA ASN A 117 20.79 28.86 -3.57
C ASN A 117 19.29 29.14 -3.56
N TRP A 118 18.91 30.32 -3.11
CA TRP A 118 17.51 30.74 -3.03
C TRP A 118 16.79 30.61 -4.39
N LEU A 119 17.51 30.87 -5.49
CA LEU A 119 16.97 30.66 -6.84
C LEU A 119 16.60 29.18 -7.09
N ALA A 120 17.42 28.24 -6.67
CA ALA A 120 17.14 26.80 -6.84
C ALA A 120 15.95 26.36 -5.99
N SER A 121 15.83 26.89 -4.76
CA SER A 121 14.69 26.63 -3.90
C SER A 121 13.39 27.22 -4.47
N ALA A 122 13.42 28.46 -4.95
CA ALA A 122 12.27 29.11 -5.59
C ALA A 122 11.84 28.37 -6.86
N GLY A 123 12.78 27.93 -7.70
CA GLY A 123 12.49 27.11 -8.87
C GLY A 123 11.84 25.80 -8.54
N GLY A 124 12.34 25.09 -7.51
CA GLY A 124 11.75 23.84 -7.03
C GLY A 124 10.31 24.01 -6.52
N ILE A 125 10.06 25.05 -5.74
CA ILE A 125 8.71 25.36 -5.23
C ILE A 125 7.75 25.69 -6.39
N THR A 126 8.19 26.47 -7.39
CA THR A 126 7.37 26.82 -8.54
C THR A 126 6.96 25.58 -9.34
N VAL A 127 7.90 24.67 -9.60
CA VAL A 127 7.62 23.42 -10.32
C VAL A 127 6.67 22.51 -9.50
N ALA A 128 6.87 22.41 -8.19
CA ALA A 128 6.01 21.63 -7.31
C ALA A 128 4.57 22.18 -7.30
N LEU A 129 4.41 23.51 -7.20
CA LEU A 129 3.11 24.18 -7.25
C LEU A 129 2.44 23.99 -8.62
N ALA A 130 3.17 24.15 -9.72
CA ALA A 130 2.64 23.92 -11.06
C ALA A 130 2.13 22.49 -11.23
N LEU A 131 2.86 21.51 -10.74
CA LEU A 131 2.48 20.10 -10.78
C LEU A 131 1.24 19.81 -9.92
N LEU A 132 1.16 20.44 -8.74
CA LEU A 132 0.01 20.32 -7.85
C LEU A 132 -1.25 20.92 -8.48
N VAL A 133 -1.14 22.12 -9.08
CA VAL A 133 -2.23 22.76 -9.83
C VAL A 133 -2.66 21.88 -11.00
N GLN A 134 -1.72 21.32 -11.76
CA GLN A 134 -2.03 20.43 -12.88
C GLN A 134 -2.78 19.18 -12.43
N ILE A 135 -2.37 18.54 -11.32
CA ILE A 135 -3.10 17.41 -10.76
C ILE A 135 -4.51 17.80 -10.35
N PHE A 136 -4.67 18.96 -9.70
CA PHE A 136 -5.98 19.45 -9.28
C PHE A 136 -6.90 19.70 -10.48
N LEU A 137 -6.41 20.34 -11.53
CA LEU A 137 -7.17 20.57 -12.76
C LEU A 137 -7.55 19.28 -13.48
N VAL A 138 -6.68 18.27 -13.45
CA VAL A 138 -6.99 16.95 -14.01
C VAL A 138 -8.10 16.28 -13.22
N ILE A 139 -8.02 16.28 -11.87
CA ILE A 139 -9.06 15.70 -11.01
C ILE A 139 -10.40 16.40 -11.23
N ASP A 140 -10.41 17.72 -11.32
CA ASP A 140 -11.63 18.50 -11.52
C ASP A 140 -12.26 18.24 -12.91
N ARG A 141 -11.45 18.10 -13.94
CA ARG A 141 -11.93 17.72 -15.29
C ARG A 141 -12.36 16.28 -15.39
N PHE A 142 -11.77 15.38 -14.59
CA PHE A 142 -12.11 13.95 -14.53
C PHE A 142 -13.16 13.64 -13.48
N GLN A 143 -13.87 14.63 -12.92
CA GLN A 143 -15.12 14.32 -12.24
C GLN A 143 -16.11 13.82 -13.31
N PRO A 144 -16.15 12.51 -13.62
CA PRO A 144 -17.15 11.99 -14.52
C PRO A 144 -18.46 12.20 -13.82
N ALA A 145 -19.41 12.81 -14.51
CA ALA A 145 -20.79 12.73 -14.12
C ALA A 145 -21.05 11.30 -13.63
N ALA A 146 -21.13 11.13 -12.34
CA ALA A 146 -21.54 10.00 -11.52
C ALA A 146 -21.92 8.69 -12.29
N LYS A 147 -21.05 8.15 -13.10
CA LYS A 147 -21.12 6.74 -13.42
C LYS A 147 -20.53 6.02 -12.21
N ALA A 148 -21.42 5.66 -11.28
CA ALA A 148 -21.07 4.74 -10.21
C ALA A 148 -20.26 3.61 -10.85
N PHE A 149 -19.00 3.45 -10.43
CA PHE A 149 -18.25 2.27 -10.81
C PHE A 149 -19.13 1.05 -10.47
N PRO A 150 -19.33 0.12 -11.42
CA PRO A 150 -20.07 -1.08 -11.07
C PRO A 150 -19.42 -1.66 -9.81
N PRO A 151 -20.23 -2.06 -8.82
CA PRO A 151 -19.70 -2.63 -7.59
C PRO A 151 -18.81 -3.80 -8.00
N LEU A 152 -17.51 -3.65 -7.77
CA LEU A 152 -16.58 -4.74 -7.96
C LEU A 152 -17.09 -5.91 -7.12
N PRO A 153 -17.28 -7.11 -7.67
CA PRO A 153 -17.66 -8.25 -6.88
C PRO A 153 -16.58 -8.41 -5.81
N ARG A 154 -16.96 -8.14 -4.56
CA ARG A 154 -16.13 -8.41 -3.38
C ARG A 154 -16.03 -9.92 -3.26
N LEU A 155 -15.08 -10.50 -3.95
CA LEU A 155 -14.69 -11.88 -3.75
C LEU A 155 -13.70 -11.88 -2.57
N PRO A 156 -14.12 -12.31 -1.38
CA PRO A 156 -13.21 -12.38 -0.26
C PRO A 156 -12.16 -13.45 -0.55
N ILE A 157 -10.90 -13.12 -0.27
CA ILE A 157 -9.77 -14.06 -0.13
C ILE A 157 -9.06 -14.49 -1.44
N ASP A 158 -9.62 -14.28 -2.62
CA ASP A 158 -9.01 -14.75 -3.86
C ASP A 158 -8.14 -13.71 -4.62
N ASP A 159 -7.72 -12.61 -3.96
CA ASP A 159 -6.89 -11.58 -4.63
C ASP A 159 -5.64 -12.17 -5.26
N VAL A 160 -4.95 -13.04 -4.53
CA VAL A 160 -3.71 -13.69 -5.01
C VAL A 160 -4.00 -14.61 -6.19
N ARG A 161 -5.08 -15.38 -6.12
CA ARG A 161 -5.48 -16.31 -7.19
C ARG A 161 -5.93 -15.58 -8.44
N ASN A 162 -6.72 -14.51 -8.28
CA ASN A 162 -7.20 -13.69 -9.39
C ASN A 162 -6.05 -12.95 -10.07
N ILE A 163 -5.13 -12.38 -9.29
CA ILE A 163 -3.93 -11.73 -9.81
C ILE A 163 -3.04 -12.75 -10.53
N GLY A 164 -2.86 -13.93 -9.95
CA GLY A 164 -2.11 -15.02 -10.57
C GLY A 164 -2.75 -15.46 -11.90
N ALA A 165 -4.05 -15.71 -11.93
CA ALA A 165 -4.75 -16.09 -13.13
C ALA A 165 -4.66 -15.02 -14.22
N LEU A 166 -4.84 -13.74 -13.86
CA LEU A 166 -4.72 -12.61 -14.77
C LEU A 166 -3.29 -12.46 -15.32
N LEU A 167 -2.29 -12.62 -14.47
CA LEU A 167 -0.89 -12.50 -14.81
C LEU A 167 -0.48 -13.56 -15.85
N PHE A 168 -0.89 -14.81 -15.63
CA PHE A 168 -0.54 -15.91 -16.53
C PHE A 168 -1.42 -16.01 -17.78
N SER A 169 -2.65 -15.46 -17.76
CA SER A 169 -3.52 -15.47 -18.96
C SER A 169 -3.29 -14.27 -19.87
N ASN A 170 -3.32 -13.05 -19.34
CA ASN A 170 -3.33 -11.83 -20.14
C ASN A 170 -1.98 -11.09 -20.12
N TYR A 171 -1.17 -11.24 -19.05
CA TYR A 171 0.07 -10.51 -18.85
C TYR A 171 1.31 -11.43 -18.84
N ASN A 172 1.24 -12.55 -19.56
CA ASN A 172 2.34 -13.50 -19.64
C ASN A 172 3.63 -12.86 -20.20
N LEU A 173 3.52 -12.03 -21.22
CA LEU A 173 4.67 -11.38 -21.85
C LEU A 173 5.39 -10.40 -20.93
N PRO A 174 4.73 -9.42 -20.27
CA PRO A 174 5.36 -8.60 -19.24
C PRO A 174 5.97 -9.42 -18.10
N PHE A 175 5.33 -10.50 -17.68
CA PHE A 175 5.85 -11.38 -16.63
C PHE A 175 7.18 -12.03 -17.03
N GLN A 176 7.30 -12.51 -18.28
CA GLN A 176 8.55 -13.07 -18.80
C GLN A 176 9.67 -12.02 -18.86
N ILE A 177 9.34 -10.78 -19.27
CA ILE A 177 10.31 -9.68 -19.30
C ILE A 177 10.87 -9.40 -17.89
N VAL A 178 10.00 -9.40 -16.87
CA VAL A 178 10.46 -9.24 -15.46
C VAL A 178 11.36 -10.41 -15.05
N GLY A 179 11.04 -11.64 -15.45
CA GLY A 179 11.89 -12.81 -15.19
C GLY A 179 13.29 -12.65 -15.79
N VAL A 180 13.37 -12.21 -17.05
CA VAL A 180 14.66 -11.91 -17.71
C VAL A 180 15.40 -10.78 -16.99
N LEU A 181 14.70 -9.72 -16.58
CA LEU A 181 15.28 -8.59 -15.85
C LEU A 181 15.94 -9.06 -14.54
N VAL A 182 15.26 -9.90 -13.77
CA VAL A 182 15.81 -10.47 -12.52
C VAL A 182 17.05 -11.34 -12.82
N LEU A 183 17.02 -12.13 -13.89
CA LEU A 183 18.16 -12.95 -14.29
C LEU A 183 19.36 -12.08 -14.67
N VAL A 184 19.15 -11.04 -15.47
CA VAL A 184 20.23 -10.09 -15.85
C VAL A 184 20.77 -9.36 -14.62
N ALA A 185 19.90 -8.95 -13.69
CA ALA A 185 20.30 -8.30 -12.45
C ALA A 185 21.18 -9.22 -11.59
N THR A 186 20.82 -10.50 -11.45
CA THR A 186 21.64 -11.48 -10.69
C THR A 186 22.99 -11.73 -11.33
N ILE A 187 23.05 -11.87 -12.65
CA ILE A 187 24.33 -12.00 -13.37
C ILE A 187 25.19 -10.73 -13.20
N GLY A 188 24.56 -9.55 -13.31
CA GLY A 188 25.25 -8.28 -13.11
C GLY A 188 25.88 -8.14 -11.73
N VAL A 189 25.15 -8.53 -10.67
CA VAL A 189 25.69 -8.51 -9.30
C VAL A 189 26.89 -9.45 -9.16
N VAL A 190 26.83 -10.66 -9.72
CA VAL A 190 27.94 -11.65 -9.66
C VAL A 190 29.17 -11.14 -10.41
N LEU A 191 28.99 -10.56 -11.60
CA LEU A 191 30.07 -10.00 -12.39
C LEU A 191 30.76 -8.82 -11.71
N LEU A 192 29.97 -7.91 -11.11
CA LEU A 192 30.52 -6.75 -10.40
C LEU A 192 31.17 -7.13 -9.06
N SER A 193 30.69 -8.21 -8.42
CA SER A 193 31.24 -8.71 -7.16
C SER A 193 32.55 -9.48 -7.34
N LYS A 194 32.84 -9.98 -8.56
CA LYS A 194 34.09 -10.71 -8.86
C LYS A 194 35.23 -9.69 -8.90
N ARG A 195 35.99 -9.58 -7.79
CA ARG A 195 37.27 -8.89 -7.80
C ARG A 195 38.21 -9.70 -8.68
N GLU A 196 38.81 -9.03 -9.64
CA GLU A 196 40.01 -9.60 -10.32
C GLU A 196 41.09 -9.77 -9.25
N LEU A 197 41.53 -11.01 -9.10
CA LEU A 197 42.74 -11.37 -8.33
C LEU A 197 43.97 -11.05 -9.18
#